data_0cb6ab3b00b773b9b8f2d0fde7135fb9
#
_entry.id   0cb6ab3b00b773b9b8f2d0fde7135fb9
#
_cell.length_a   1.000
_cell.length_b   1.000
_cell.length_c   1.000
_cell.angle_alpha   90.00
_cell.angle_beta   90.00
_cell.angle_gamma   90.00
#
_symmetry.space_group_name_H-M   'P 1'
#
loop_
_entity.id
_entity.type
_entity.pdbx_description
1 polymer ?
#
loop_
_entity_poly.entity_id
_entity_poly.type
_entity_poly.pdbx_seq_one_letter_code
_entity_poly.pdbx_strand_id
1 'polypeptide(L)' 'KIDDNDCSEGSVIGGILGAGIALSSSRGKDRFWAVPAGGTAGALIGCQVDGG' A
#
# COMPACT_ATOMS: atom_id res chain seq x y z
N LYS A 1 11.44 12.06 -8.23
CA LYS A 1 11.28 12.31 -7.26
C LYS A 1 12.31 12.81 -6.70
N ILE A 2 12.28 13.49 -6.15
CA ILE A 2 13.22 13.95 -5.76
C ILE A 2 13.18 14.43 -4.50
N ASP A 3 12.15 14.63 -4.02
CA ASP A 3 12.09 15.05 -2.82
C ASP A 3 12.22 14.16 -1.80
N ASP A 4 12.99 14.31 -0.90
CA ASP A 4 13.17 13.47 0.17
C ASP A 4 12.00 13.41 1.05
N ASN A 5 11.24 14.41 1.09
CA ASN A 5 10.11 14.40 1.95
C ASN A 5 8.99 13.74 1.30
N ASP A 6 9.12 13.37 0.06
CA ASP A 6 8.08 12.76 -0.63
C ASP A 6 8.07 11.31 -0.28
N CYS A 7 7.00 10.76 0.10
CA CYS A 7 6.94 9.35 0.44
C CYS A 7 6.37 8.55 -0.71
N SER A 8 6.61 8.99 -1.92
CA SER A 8 6.04 8.28 -3.04
C SER A 8 6.63 6.89 -3.17
N GLU A 9 7.91 6.75 -2.90
CA GLU A 9 8.53 5.46 -3.00
C GLU A 9 7.94 4.52 -1.97
N GLY A 10 7.86 4.96 -0.75
CA GLY A 10 7.30 4.14 0.30
C GLY A 10 5.84 3.84 0.05
N SER A 11 5.11 4.82 -0.47
CA SER A 11 3.71 4.62 -0.76
C SER A 11 3.52 3.59 -1.84
N VAL A 12 4.32 3.67 -2.88
CA VAL A 12 4.19 2.75 -4.00
C VAL A 12 4.52 1.34 -3.54
N ILE A 13 5.63 1.18 -2.86
CA ILE A 13 6.03 -0.14 -2.43
C ILE A 13 5.04 -0.68 -1.40
N GLY A 14 4.67 0.16 -0.45
CA GLY A 14 3.72 -0.27 0.58
C GLY A 14 2.37 -0.58 -0.03
N GLY A 15 1.95 0.21 -1.01
CA GLY A 15 0.68 -0.03 -1.66
C GLY A 15 0.67 -1.34 -2.41
N ILE A 16 1.75 -1.62 -3.12
CA ILE A 16 1.84 -2.85 -3.87
C ILE A 16 1.87 -4.04 -2.93
N LEU A 17 2.64 -3.95 -1.87
CA LEU A 17 2.73 -5.03 -0.92
C LEU A 17 1.38 -5.22 -0.22
N GLY A 18 0.76 -4.14 0.17
CA GLY A 18 -0.52 -4.22 0.85
C GLY A 18 -1.58 -4.83 -0.06
N ALA A 19 -1.59 -4.41 -1.31
CA ALA A 19 -2.56 -4.95 -2.25
C ALA A 19 -2.28 -6.42 -2.50
N GLY A 20 -1.01 -6.80 -2.58
CA GLY A 20 -0.64 -8.19 -2.80
C GLY A 20 -1.07 -9.06 -1.64
N ILE A 21 -0.87 -8.57 -0.43
CA ILE A 21 -1.27 -9.32 0.74
C ILE A 21 -2.80 -9.46 0.76
N ALA A 22 -3.49 -8.38 0.40
CA ALA A 22 -4.94 -8.44 0.38
C ALA A 22 -5.42 -9.44 -0.64
N LEU A 23 -4.76 -9.52 -1.76
CA LEU A 23 -5.13 -10.48 -2.78
C LEU A 23 -4.93 -11.89 -2.28
N SER A 24 -3.88 -12.11 -1.53
CA SER A 24 -3.59 -13.42 -1.01
C SER A 24 -4.54 -13.79 0.10
N SER A 25 -4.88 -12.82 0.91
CA SER A 25 -5.72 -13.10 2.05
C SER A 25 -7.18 -13.15 1.70
N SER A 26 -7.61 -12.33 0.77
CA SER A 26 -9.01 -12.25 0.46
C SER A 26 -9.33 -13.03 -0.77
N ARG A 27 -10.45 -13.68 -0.78
CA ARG A 27 -10.83 -14.42 -1.91
C ARG A 27 -12.22 -14.05 -2.30
N GLY A 28 -12.63 -14.27 -3.47
CA GLY A 28 -13.97 -14.04 -3.90
C GLY A 28 -14.30 -12.57 -3.95
N LYS A 29 -15.48 -12.21 -3.52
CA LYS A 29 -15.90 -10.87 -3.63
C LYS A 29 -15.21 -9.92 -2.76
N ASP A 30 -14.68 -10.38 -1.67
CA ASP A 30 -14.00 -9.49 -0.75
C ASP A 30 -12.82 -8.83 -1.41
N ARG A 31 -12.30 -9.42 -2.43
CA ARG A 31 -11.14 -8.88 -3.08
C ARG A 31 -11.44 -7.52 -3.68
N PHE A 32 -12.68 -7.28 -4.05
CA PHE A 32 -13.05 -6.04 -4.64
C PHE A 32 -12.73 -4.87 -3.78
N TRP A 33 -12.94 -4.92 -2.49
CA TRP A 33 -12.66 -3.81 -1.60
C TRP A 33 -11.37 -4.04 -0.83
N ALA A 34 -10.99 -5.29 -0.63
CA ALA A 34 -9.81 -5.60 0.15
C ALA A 34 -8.53 -5.11 -0.54
N VAL A 35 -8.47 -5.22 -1.85
CA VAL A 35 -7.29 -4.81 -2.58
C VAL A 35 -7.06 -3.31 -2.45
N PRO A 36 -8.05 -2.46 -2.74
CA PRO A 36 -7.82 -1.04 -2.58
C PRO A 36 -7.65 -0.64 -1.13
N ALA A 37 -8.34 -1.34 -0.22
CA ALA A 37 -8.19 -1.02 1.19
C ALA A 37 -6.79 -1.40 1.66
N GLY A 38 -6.31 -2.57 1.27
CA GLY A 38 -4.99 -3.02 1.64
C GLY A 38 -3.92 -2.14 1.03
N GLY A 39 -4.13 -1.76 -0.23
CA GLY A 39 -3.18 -0.91 -0.91
C GLY A 39 -3.10 0.46 -0.25
N THR A 40 -4.24 1.02 0.13
CA THR A 40 -4.26 2.31 0.78
C THR A 40 -3.59 2.25 2.14
N ALA A 41 -3.92 1.23 2.92
CA ALA A 41 -3.31 1.09 4.23
C ALA A 41 -1.81 0.88 4.09
N GLY A 42 -1.40 0.05 3.14
CA GLY A 42 0.00 -0.20 2.93
C GLY A 42 0.73 1.07 2.50
N ALA A 43 0.07 1.86 1.66
CA ALA A 43 0.69 3.09 1.19
C ALA A 43 0.88 4.06 2.34
N LEU A 44 -0.09 4.14 3.23
CA LEU A 44 0.03 5.03 4.36
C LEU A 44 1.15 4.59 5.30
N ILE A 45 1.24 3.31 5.55
CA ILE A 45 2.28 2.80 6.40
C ILE A 45 3.63 2.99 5.74
N GLY A 46 3.70 2.72 4.44
CA GLY A 46 4.94 2.89 3.71
C GLY A 46 5.39 4.33 3.72
N CYS A 47 4.44 5.24 3.61
CA CYS A 47 4.76 6.65 3.63
C CYS A 47 5.37 7.03 4.96
N GLN A 48 4.81 6.52 6.05
CA GLN A 48 5.33 6.83 7.35
C GLN A 48 6.71 6.26 7.54
N VAL A 49 6.92 5.06 7.10
CA VAL A 49 8.20 4.41 7.26
C VAL A 49 9.25 5.12 6.43
N ASP A 50 8.89 5.47 5.20
CA ASP A 50 9.86 6.06 4.32
C ASP A 50 10.05 7.52 4.63
N GLY A 51 8.98 8.25 4.79
CA GLY A 51 9.09 9.65 4.95
C GLY A 51 9.20 10.07 6.37
N GLY A 52 8.91 9.23 7.24
CA GLY A 52 8.96 9.48 8.56
C GLY A 52 9.45 10.20 9.27
#